data_7e69d7193945a6a2547ab9bce5ecd85a
#
_entry.id   7e69d7193945a6a2547ab9bce5ecd85a
#
_cell.length_a   1.000
_cell.length_b   1.000
_cell.length_c   1.000
_cell.angle_alpha   90.00
_cell.angle_beta   90.00
_cell.angle_gamma   90.00
#
_symmetry.space_group_name_H-M   'P 1'
#
loop_
_entity.id
_entity.type
_entity.pdbx_description
1 polymer ?
#
loop_
_entity_poly.entity_id
_entity_poly.type
_entity_poly.pdbx_seq_one_letter_code
_entity_poly.pdbx_strand_id
1 'polypeptide(L)'
;MKSIKTVKAALGAATFILCSLLILSTCKSRKTVTNSTTNPEEKLGWKLGSQAYSFNRFTFAEAITKIDSCNLRYVEAFPGQRIGGGLPGNMGPDMDDATRKAVLAMLKAKNVKLVAFGVTGAGDEAGWVKLFEFCKAMGIGTITSEPNEKDIPLLSKLADQYQINVAIHNHPNPSHYWNPDIILNAIKGYSNRIGACADIGHWTRSNLDPVECLKKLEGHVLHSHMKDLHETGKNGHDVHWGEGVSNIAGVIAELKRQNFKGALSAEYEYNWLTNSKDIAASAVNFRRMVAETK
;
A
#
# COMPACT_ATOMS: atom_id res chain seq x y z
N MET A 1 2.11 -97.07 5.83
CA MET A 1 3.32 -97.94 5.61
C MET A 1 4.54 -97.04 5.34
N LYS A 2 5.60 -97.29 6.12
CA LYS A 2 7.02 -96.90 5.87
C LYS A 2 7.33 -95.40 5.82
N SER A 3 8.27 -94.84 6.49
CA SER A 3 9.28 -95.25 7.49
C SER A 3 10.18 -94.02 7.75
N ILE A 4 10.38 -93.78 8.99
CA ILE A 4 11.39 -92.97 9.64
C ILE A 4 12.75 -92.97 8.96
N LYS A 5 13.42 -91.82 8.85
CA LYS A 5 14.85 -91.78 9.22
C LYS A 5 15.24 -90.37 9.71
N THR A 6 15.61 -90.33 10.94
CA THR A 6 16.40 -89.32 11.66
C THR A 6 17.82 -89.27 11.18
N VAL A 7 18.41 -88.10 11.02
CA VAL A 7 19.87 -87.90 11.18
C VAL A 7 20.15 -86.66 11.96
N LYS A 8 20.92 -86.82 13.03
CA LYS A 8 21.47 -85.78 13.92
C LYS A 8 22.75 -85.17 13.38
N ALA A 9 23.07 -84.05 13.94
CA ALA A 9 24.37 -83.43 14.17
C ALA A 9 24.64 -82.26 13.21
N ALA A 10 25.24 -81.12 13.56
CA ALA A 10 26.11 -80.81 14.67
C ALA A 10 26.10 -79.29 14.89
N LEU A 11 26.45 -78.87 16.09
CA LEU A 11 26.71 -77.52 16.57
C LEU A 11 27.82 -76.82 15.78
N GLY A 12 27.61 -75.59 15.38
CA GLY A 12 28.66 -74.69 14.97
C GLY A 12 28.25 -73.27 15.41
N ALA A 13 28.82 -72.82 16.51
CA ALA A 13 28.67 -71.46 17.00
C ALA A 13 29.52 -70.52 16.13
N ALA A 14 28.84 -69.63 15.39
CA ALA A 14 29.48 -68.51 14.74
C ALA A 14 29.01 -67.23 15.38
N THR A 15 29.91 -66.63 16.15
CA THR A 15 29.72 -65.33 16.79
C THR A 15 29.77 -64.25 15.73
N PHE A 16 28.59 -63.68 15.38
CA PHE A 16 28.51 -62.49 14.55
C PHE A 16 28.64 -61.28 15.45
N ILE A 17 29.75 -60.58 15.37
CA ILE A 17 29.98 -59.24 15.91
C ILE A 17 29.20 -58.26 15.01
N LEU A 18 28.10 -57.74 15.50
CA LEU A 18 27.29 -56.69 14.83
C LEU A 18 27.93 -55.35 15.12
N CYS A 19 28.81 -54.87 14.22
CA CYS A 19 29.27 -53.47 14.23
C CYS A 19 28.11 -52.55 13.83
N SER A 20 27.47 -51.98 14.84
CA SER A 20 26.46 -50.90 14.64
C SER A 20 27.19 -49.59 14.25
N LEU A 21 27.32 -49.31 12.96
CA LEU A 21 27.68 -47.97 12.48
C LEU A 21 26.51 -47.02 12.74
N LEU A 22 26.59 -46.26 13.82
CA LEU A 22 25.75 -45.07 14.03
C LEU A 22 26.19 -43.99 13.04
N ILE A 23 25.47 -43.88 11.92
CA ILE A 23 25.58 -42.74 11.02
C ILE A 23 24.88 -41.58 11.72
N LEU A 24 25.61 -40.76 12.45
CA LEU A 24 25.14 -39.46 12.92
C LEU A 24 24.96 -38.55 11.71
N SER A 25 23.73 -38.56 11.15
CA SER A 25 23.30 -37.61 10.15
C SER A 25 23.22 -36.24 10.80
N THR A 26 24.31 -35.47 10.80
CA THR A 26 24.24 -34.06 11.20
C THR A 26 23.43 -33.31 10.17
N CYS A 27 22.13 -33.17 10.45
CA CYS A 27 21.26 -32.26 9.74
C CYS A 27 21.76 -30.83 10.02
N LYS A 28 22.71 -30.34 9.20
CA LYS A 28 23.05 -28.91 9.19
C LYS A 28 21.81 -28.17 8.74
N SER A 29 21.05 -27.65 9.72
CA SER A 29 20.03 -26.65 9.47
C SER A 29 20.67 -25.52 8.68
N ARG A 30 20.38 -25.49 7.38
CA ARG A 30 20.72 -24.37 6.51
C ARG A 30 19.89 -23.21 7.01
N LYS A 31 20.45 -22.35 7.89
CA LYS A 31 19.91 -21.04 8.15
C LYS A 31 19.82 -20.35 6.80
N THR A 32 18.63 -20.31 6.25
CA THR A 32 18.30 -19.40 5.16
C THR A 32 18.51 -18.00 5.73
N VAL A 33 19.67 -17.42 5.48
CA VAL A 33 19.89 -15.99 5.67
C VAL A 33 18.99 -15.33 4.65
N THR A 34 17.77 -15.01 5.03
CA THR A 34 16.96 -14.05 4.32
C THR A 34 17.66 -12.72 4.54
N ASN A 35 18.57 -12.36 3.64
CA ASN A 35 18.96 -10.98 3.48
C ASN A 35 17.68 -10.25 3.06
N SER A 36 16.93 -9.78 4.02
CA SER A 36 15.88 -8.80 3.81
C SER A 36 16.60 -7.51 3.39
N THR A 37 16.91 -7.43 2.10
CA THR A 37 17.34 -6.15 1.54
C THR A 37 16.13 -5.23 1.62
N THR A 38 16.19 -4.29 2.56
CA THR A 38 15.19 -3.21 2.68
C THR A 38 15.10 -2.51 1.32
N ASN A 39 13.88 -2.36 0.79
CA ASN A 39 13.67 -1.67 -0.48
C ASN A 39 14.21 -0.23 -0.43
N PRO A 40 14.66 0.33 -1.56
CA PRO A 40 15.26 1.66 -1.57
C PRO A 40 14.32 2.75 -1.04
N GLU A 41 13.02 2.67 -1.32
CA GLU A 41 12.02 3.61 -0.81
C GLU A 41 11.85 3.53 0.73
N GLU A 42 11.95 2.34 1.29
CA GLU A 42 11.83 2.14 2.75
C GLU A 42 12.99 2.78 3.52
N LYS A 43 14.21 2.82 2.91
CA LYS A 43 15.37 3.51 3.50
C LYS A 43 15.16 5.02 3.61
N LEU A 44 14.32 5.58 2.74
CA LEU A 44 13.90 6.97 2.77
C LEU A 44 12.75 7.22 3.76
N GLY A 45 12.17 6.17 4.33
CA GLY A 45 10.97 6.24 5.17
C GLY A 45 9.68 6.32 4.38
N TRP A 46 9.70 6.02 3.07
CA TRP A 46 8.52 6.01 2.24
C TRP A 46 7.78 4.68 2.33
N LYS A 47 6.47 4.74 2.21
CA LYS A 47 5.57 3.60 2.26
C LYS A 47 4.96 3.40 0.88
N LEU A 48 5.60 2.58 0.04
CA LEU A 48 5.08 2.29 -1.30
C LEU A 48 3.94 1.29 -1.23
N GLY A 49 2.78 1.69 -1.69
CA GLY A 49 1.54 0.91 -1.66
C GLY A 49 0.68 1.11 -2.89
N SER A 50 -0.59 0.74 -2.75
CA SER A 50 -1.60 1.01 -3.78
C SER A 50 -2.87 1.55 -3.15
N GLN A 51 -3.49 2.51 -3.84
CA GLN A 51 -4.88 2.86 -3.63
C GLN A 51 -5.74 1.69 -4.13
N ALA A 52 -6.59 1.16 -3.27
CA ALA A 52 -7.43 0.00 -3.59
C ALA A 52 -8.46 0.31 -4.71
N TYR A 53 -8.67 1.58 -5.03
CA TYR A 53 -9.50 2.01 -6.17
C TYR A 53 -8.94 1.54 -7.52
N SER A 54 -7.62 1.33 -7.63
CA SER A 54 -7.02 0.64 -8.78
C SER A 54 -7.65 -0.73 -9.04
N PHE A 55 -8.24 -1.33 -8.01
CA PHE A 55 -8.90 -2.63 -8.02
C PHE A 55 -10.40 -2.51 -7.70
N ASN A 56 -11.06 -1.43 -8.10
CA ASN A 56 -12.47 -1.15 -7.79
C ASN A 56 -13.46 -2.17 -8.40
N ARG A 57 -13.02 -3.01 -9.33
CA ARG A 57 -13.79 -4.12 -9.91
C ARG A 57 -13.75 -5.38 -9.06
N PHE A 58 -13.00 -5.37 -7.98
CA PHE A 58 -12.73 -6.50 -7.10
C PHE A 58 -13.14 -6.17 -5.66
N THR A 59 -13.30 -7.19 -4.83
CA THR A 59 -13.46 -7.02 -3.38
C THR A 59 -12.16 -6.54 -2.74
N PHE A 60 -12.23 -5.97 -1.54
CA PHE A 60 -11.03 -5.56 -0.80
C PHE A 60 -10.09 -6.73 -0.51
N ALA A 61 -10.62 -7.92 -0.22
CA ALA A 61 -9.84 -9.15 -0.05
C ALA A 61 -9.03 -9.53 -1.32
N GLU A 62 -9.66 -9.40 -2.49
CA GLU A 62 -9.00 -9.62 -3.76
C GLU A 62 -7.98 -8.52 -4.06
N ALA A 63 -8.32 -7.25 -3.75
CA ALA A 63 -7.41 -6.11 -3.89
C ALA A 63 -6.14 -6.30 -3.05
N ILE A 64 -6.26 -6.71 -1.78
CA ILE A 64 -5.10 -7.02 -0.93
C ILE A 64 -4.22 -8.11 -1.56
N THR A 65 -4.83 -9.16 -2.12
CA THR A 65 -4.09 -10.25 -2.79
C THR A 65 -3.34 -9.75 -4.03
N LYS A 66 -3.97 -8.87 -4.81
CA LYS A 66 -3.34 -8.22 -5.97
C LYS A 66 -2.18 -7.30 -5.55
N ILE A 67 -2.36 -6.49 -4.50
CA ILE A 67 -1.33 -5.61 -3.92
C ILE A 67 -0.12 -6.43 -3.46
N ASP A 68 -0.34 -7.54 -2.75
CA ASP A 68 0.73 -8.46 -2.35
C ASP A 68 1.46 -9.05 -3.57
N SER A 69 0.73 -9.43 -4.63
CA SER A 69 1.33 -9.94 -5.87
C SER A 69 2.18 -8.90 -6.63
N CYS A 70 1.90 -7.61 -6.44
CA CYS A 70 2.71 -6.50 -6.97
C CYS A 70 3.96 -6.22 -6.12
N ASN A 71 4.24 -7.02 -5.09
CA ASN A 71 5.30 -6.78 -4.11
C ASN A 71 5.18 -5.41 -3.41
N LEU A 72 3.94 -4.97 -3.16
CA LEU A 72 3.61 -3.78 -2.38
C LEU A 72 3.19 -4.19 -0.96
N ARG A 73 3.46 -3.34 0.03
CA ARG A 73 3.25 -3.66 1.45
C ARG A 73 2.29 -2.71 2.15
N TYR A 74 1.76 -1.73 1.44
CA TYR A 74 0.85 -0.74 1.99
C TYR A 74 -0.39 -0.62 1.12
N VAL A 75 -1.51 -0.32 1.73
CA VAL A 75 -2.79 -0.08 1.05
C VAL A 75 -3.45 1.17 1.59
N GLU A 76 -4.02 1.92 0.69
CA GLU A 76 -5.03 2.93 0.96
C GLU A 76 -6.37 2.33 0.54
N ALA A 77 -7.32 2.19 1.48
CA ALA A 77 -8.66 1.70 1.19
C ALA A 77 -9.59 2.85 0.81
N PHE A 78 -10.68 2.55 0.12
CA PHE A 78 -11.69 3.54 -0.23
C PHE A 78 -13.08 3.15 0.29
N PRO A 79 -13.97 4.13 0.55
CA PRO A 79 -15.30 3.87 1.10
C PRO A 79 -16.18 3.09 0.11
N GLY A 80 -16.96 2.16 0.65
CA GLY A 80 -17.96 1.43 -0.13
C GLY A 80 -17.44 0.22 -0.89
N GLN A 81 -16.12 -0.05 -0.94
CA GLN A 81 -15.62 -1.28 -1.54
C GLN A 81 -16.12 -2.51 -0.75
N ARG A 82 -16.72 -3.49 -1.44
CA ARG A 82 -17.12 -4.75 -0.79
C ARG A 82 -15.90 -5.42 -0.14
N ILE A 83 -16.06 -5.89 1.11
CA ILE A 83 -14.96 -6.52 1.85
C ILE A 83 -14.56 -7.85 1.20
N GLY A 84 -15.48 -8.77 0.98
CA GLY A 84 -15.19 -10.09 0.40
C GLY A 84 -14.43 -11.02 1.35
N GLY A 85 -13.84 -12.08 0.80
CA GLY A 85 -13.10 -13.06 1.62
C GLY A 85 -13.96 -13.76 2.67
N GLY A 86 -15.27 -13.93 2.40
CA GLY A 86 -16.24 -14.51 3.33
C GLY A 86 -16.85 -13.51 4.32
N LEU A 87 -16.42 -12.25 4.30
CA LEU A 87 -16.97 -11.18 5.16
C LEU A 87 -18.04 -10.39 4.40
N PRO A 88 -19.18 -10.07 5.05
CA PRO A 88 -20.21 -9.22 4.48
C PRO A 88 -19.83 -7.74 4.57
N GLY A 89 -20.61 -6.88 3.90
CA GLY A 89 -20.53 -5.43 4.00
C GLY A 89 -19.43 -4.80 3.17
N ASN A 90 -19.20 -3.54 3.45
CA ASN A 90 -18.29 -2.67 2.70
C ASN A 90 -17.27 -2.04 3.65
N MET A 91 -16.12 -1.64 3.09
CA MET A 91 -15.10 -0.86 3.81
C MET A 91 -15.66 0.51 4.17
N GLY A 92 -15.52 0.89 5.43
CA GLY A 92 -15.94 2.21 5.91
C GLY A 92 -16.33 2.28 7.38
N PRO A 93 -16.73 3.48 7.84
CA PRO A 93 -17.04 3.76 9.23
C PRO A 93 -18.19 2.94 9.85
N ASP A 94 -19.03 2.31 9.01
CA ASP A 94 -20.16 1.49 9.46
C ASP A 94 -19.78 0.05 9.82
N MET A 95 -18.52 -0.35 9.61
CA MET A 95 -18.02 -1.67 10.01
C MET A 95 -18.10 -1.84 11.53
N ASP A 96 -18.65 -2.97 11.99
CA ASP A 96 -18.59 -3.35 13.39
C ASP A 96 -17.18 -3.83 13.81
N ASP A 97 -16.96 -3.96 15.10
CA ASP A 97 -15.65 -4.34 15.65
C ASP A 97 -15.21 -5.74 15.22
N ALA A 98 -16.14 -6.68 15.05
CA ALA A 98 -15.81 -8.03 14.59
C ALA A 98 -15.29 -8.01 13.15
N THR A 99 -15.97 -7.27 12.28
CA THR A 99 -15.57 -7.06 10.89
C THR A 99 -14.24 -6.32 10.79
N ARG A 100 -14.02 -5.26 11.59
CA ARG A 100 -12.74 -4.53 11.66
C ARG A 100 -11.58 -5.47 12.02
N LYS A 101 -11.75 -6.29 13.06
CA LYS A 101 -10.75 -7.29 13.48
C LYS A 101 -10.46 -8.31 12.39
N ALA A 102 -11.49 -8.80 11.70
CA ALA A 102 -11.34 -9.78 10.62
C ALA A 102 -10.58 -9.17 9.42
N VAL A 103 -10.88 -7.93 9.04
CA VAL A 103 -10.15 -7.22 7.98
C VAL A 103 -8.68 -7.00 8.36
N LEU A 104 -8.40 -6.59 9.61
CA LEU A 104 -7.01 -6.44 10.09
C LEU A 104 -6.26 -7.77 10.09
N ALA A 105 -6.93 -8.88 10.43
CA ALA A 105 -6.33 -10.22 10.34
C ALA A 105 -6.01 -10.62 8.89
N MET A 106 -6.91 -10.32 7.95
CA MET A 106 -6.72 -10.54 6.51
C MET A 106 -5.50 -9.76 5.98
N LEU A 107 -5.38 -8.50 6.34
CA LEU A 107 -4.23 -7.65 5.99
C LEU A 107 -2.91 -8.22 6.56
N LYS A 108 -2.93 -8.62 7.83
CA LYS A 108 -1.77 -9.23 8.49
C LYS A 108 -1.34 -10.53 7.83
N ALA A 109 -2.29 -11.37 7.42
CA ALA A 109 -2.00 -12.64 6.74
C ALA A 109 -1.27 -12.44 5.41
N LYS A 110 -1.46 -11.30 4.75
CA LYS A 110 -0.78 -10.90 3.50
C LYS A 110 0.42 -9.97 3.72
N ASN A 111 0.77 -9.67 4.97
CA ASN A 111 1.81 -8.69 5.30
C ASN A 111 1.61 -7.34 4.58
N VAL A 112 0.36 -6.92 4.45
CA VAL A 112 -0.04 -5.61 3.91
C VAL A 112 -0.55 -4.75 5.06
N LYS A 113 -0.16 -3.48 5.10
CA LYS A 113 -0.57 -2.52 6.13
C LYS A 113 -1.51 -1.48 5.56
N LEU A 114 -2.64 -1.28 6.20
CA LEU A 114 -3.58 -0.20 5.89
C LEU A 114 -3.02 1.12 6.44
N VAL A 115 -2.76 2.10 5.57
CA VAL A 115 -2.09 3.35 5.96
C VAL A 115 -2.92 4.59 5.70
N ALA A 116 -3.86 4.52 4.75
CA ALA A 116 -4.72 5.62 4.39
C ALA A 116 -6.13 5.14 4.02
N PHE A 117 -7.09 6.06 4.06
CA PHE A 117 -8.48 5.84 3.69
C PHE A 117 -9.05 7.04 2.95
N GLY A 118 -9.56 6.82 1.76
CA GLY A 118 -10.20 7.83 0.91
C GLY A 118 -10.11 7.47 -0.59
N VAL A 119 -10.44 8.35 -1.52
CA VAL A 119 -10.83 9.75 -1.29
C VAL A 119 -12.25 9.77 -0.73
N THR A 120 -12.45 10.45 0.39
CA THR A 120 -13.71 10.42 1.14
C THR A 120 -14.02 11.77 1.79
N GLY A 121 -15.24 11.93 2.25
CA GLY A 121 -15.69 13.08 3.01
C GLY A 121 -16.85 12.72 3.92
N ALA A 122 -17.30 13.68 4.70
CA ALA A 122 -18.51 13.56 5.49
C ALA A 122 -19.42 14.80 5.29
N GLY A 123 -20.72 14.61 5.52
CA GLY A 123 -21.71 15.67 5.30
C GLY A 123 -21.79 16.67 6.44
N ASP A 124 -21.34 16.28 7.65
CA ASP A 124 -21.43 17.06 8.87
C ASP A 124 -20.33 16.68 9.88
N GLU A 125 -20.29 17.37 11.01
CA GLU A 125 -19.31 17.12 12.10
C GLU A 125 -19.40 15.69 12.66
N ALA A 126 -20.61 15.17 12.85
CA ALA A 126 -20.78 13.81 13.40
C ALA A 126 -20.20 12.74 12.45
N GLY A 127 -20.41 12.91 11.15
CA GLY A 127 -19.82 12.05 10.12
C GLY A 127 -18.29 12.13 10.11
N TRP A 128 -17.73 13.33 10.24
CA TRP A 128 -16.28 13.50 10.35
C TRP A 128 -15.71 12.81 11.60
N VAL A 129 -16.32 13.02 12.78
CA VAL A 129 -15.92 12.36 14.02
C VAL A 129 -15.93 10.84 13.84
N LYS A 130 -17.02 10.27 13.30
CA LYS A 130 -17.16 8.84 13.03
C LYS A 130 -16.08 8.32 12.10
N LEU A 131 -15.70 9.09 11.07
CA LEU A 131 -14.61 8.74 10.15
C LEU A 131 -13.25 8.70 10.85
N PHE A 132 -12.94 9.69 11.70
CA PHE A 132 -11.71 9.70 12.49
C PHE A 132 -11.65 8.55 13.49
N GLU A 133 -12.76 8.21 14.16
CA GLU A 133 -12.86 7.07 15.07
C GLU A 133 -12.61 5.75 14.35
N PHE A 134 -13.23 5.57 13.17
CA PHE A 134 -12.96 4.43 12.31
C PHE A 134 -11.48 4.35 11.94
N CYS A 135 -10.90 5.43 11.46
CA CYS A 135 -9.48 5.46 11.07
C CYS A 135 -8.58 5.11 12.26
N LYS A 136 -8.85 5.64 13.45
CA LYS A 136 -8.12 5.30 14.67
C LYS A 136 -8.25 3.82 15.03
N ALA A 137 -9.46 3.25 14.97
CA ALA A 137 -9.71 1.84 15.26
C ALA A 137 -9.02 0.89 14.27
N MET A 138 -8.86 1.33 13.01
CA MET A 138 -8.19 0.56 11.95
C MET A 138 -6.68 0.81 11.87
N GLY A 139 -6.12 1.72 12.69
CA GLY A 139 -4.71 2.08 12.65
C GLY A 139 -4.30 2.90 11.41
N ILE A 140 -5.25 3.60 10.80
CA ILE A 140 -5.06 4.45 9.63
C ILE A 140 -4.48 5.79 10.06
N GLY A 141 -3.37 6.19 9.44
CA GLY A 141 -2.68 7.44 9.77
C GLY A 141 -3.03 8.64 8.89
N THR A 142 -3.72 8.41 7.77
CA THR A 142 -4.04 9.48 6.81
C THR A 142 -5.44 9.28 6.22
N ILE A 143 -6.23 10.32 6.22
CA ILE A 143 -7.49 10.43 5.46
C ILE A 143 -7.18 11.23 4.20
N THR A 144 -7.45 10.68 3.01
CA THR A 144 -7.42 11.44 1.76
C THR A 144 -8.81 11.96 1.46
N SER A 145 -8.94 13.24 1.14
CA SER A 145 -10.25 13.91 1.07
C SER A 145 -10.23 15.11 0.14
N GLU A 146 -11.39 15.50 -0.34
CA GLU A 146 -11.67 16.82 -0.95
C GLU A 146 -12.77 17.53 -0.13
N PRO A 147 -12.46 18.00 1.06
CA PRO A 147 -13.44 18.59 1.95
C PRO A 147 -13.91 19.95 1.44
N ASN A 148 -15.09 20.40 1.86
CA ASN A 148 -15.44 21.81 1.71
C ASN A 148 -14.47 22.65 2.56
N GLU A 149 -14.05 23.82 2.07
CA GLU A 149 -13.13 24.69 2.84
C GLU A 149 -13.69 25.10 4.20
N LYS A 150 -15.02 25.24 4.33
CA LYS A 150 -15.68 25.51 5.62
C LYS A 150 -15.45 24.44 6.69
N ASP A 151 -15.10 23.22 6.29
CA ASP A 151 -14.87 22.10 7.20
C ASP A 151 -13.42 22.04 7.68
N ILE A 152 -12.49 22.75 7.03
CA ILE A 152 -11.05 22.72 7.37
C ILE A 152 -10.75 23.10 8.82
N PRO A 153 -11.37 24.11 9.44
CA PRO A 153 -11.17 24.39 10.86
C PRO A 153 -11.51 23.21 11.77
N LEU A 154 -12.62 22.52 11.51
CA LEU A 154 -13.02 21.30 12.22
C LEU A 154 -12.03 20.17 11.98
N LEU A 155 -11.65 19.94 10.72
CA LEU A 155 -10.70 18.90 10.33
C LEU A 155 -9.34 19.11 10.98
N SER A 156 -8.86 20.35 11.05
CA SER A 156 -7.62 20.70 11.74
C SER A 156 -7.66 20.30 13.22
N LYS A 157 -8.76 20.60 13.91
CA LYS A 157 -8.96 20.21 15.30
C LYS A 157 -9.01 18.69 15.48
N LEU A 158 -9.77 17.99 14.64
CA LEU A 158 -9.89 16.53 14.70
C LEU A 158 -8.56 15.85 14.35
N ALA A 159 -7.83 16.34 13.34
CA ALA A 159 -6.53 15.82 12.98
C ALA A 159 -5.54 15.86 14.14
N ASP A 160 -5.51 16.95 14.89
CA ASP A 160 -4.68 17.08 16.09
C ASP A 160 -5.18 16.18 17.23
N GLN A 161 -6.50 16.14 17.45
CA GLN A 161 -7.10 15.31 18.51
C GLN A 161 -6.84 13.81 18.30
N TYR A 162 -7.01 13.31 17.08
CA TYR A 162 -6.86 11.90 16.76
C TYR A 162 -5.44 11.50 16.34
N GLN A 163 -4.56 12.48 16.10
CA GLN A 163 -3.22 12.31 15.55
C GLN A 163 -3.22 11.63 14.18
N ILE A 164 -4.21 11.99 13.33
CA ILE A 164 -4.43 11.49 11.99
C ILE A 164 -4.32 12.65 11.01
N ASN A 165 -3.59 12.47 9.93
CA ASN A 165 -3.45 13.49 8.90
C ASN A 165 -4.70 13.54 8.00
N VAL A 166 -5.02 14.74 7.49
CA VAL A 166 -5.98 14.93 6.40
C VAL A 166 -5.20 15.47 5.21
N ALA A 167 -5.10 14.66 4.18
CA ALA A 167 -4.40 14.99 2.94
C ALA A 167 -5.42 15.37 1.87
N ILE A 168 -5.45 16.66 1.50
CA ILE A 168 -6.37 17.18 0.48
C ILE A 168 -5.93 16.70 -0.87
N HIS A 169 -6.80 15.92 -1.53
CA HIS A 169 -6.56 15.33 -2.83
C HIS A 169 -6.88 16.32 -3.96
N ASN A 170 -6.17 16.24 -5.04
CA ASN A 170 -6.40 17.02 -6.25
C ASN A 170 -6.91 16.13 -7.40
N HIS A 171 -8.22 16.19 -7.70
CA HIS A 171 -8.71 15.74 -9.00
C HIS A 171 -8.38 16.75 -10.10
N PRO A 172 -8.43 16.37 -11.41
CA PRO A 172 -8.07 17.31 -12.47
C PRO A 172 -9.07 18.45 -12.60
N ASN A 173 -8.62 19.55 -13.22
CA ASN A 173 -9.49 20.67 -13.58
C ASN A 173 -10.74 20.16 -14.34
N PRO A 174 -12.00 20.57 -13.94
CA PRO A 174 -12.33 21.71 -13.08
C PRO A 174 -12.62 21.38 -11.60
N SER A 175 -12.12 20.27 -11.02
CA SER A 175 -12.28 20.01 -9.61
C SER A 175 -11.70 21.13 -8.73
N HIS A 176 -12.28 21.36 -7.54
CA HIS A 176 -11.93 22.52 -6.71
C HIS A 176 -10.41 22.57 -6.39
N TYR A 177 -9.82 21.47 -5.94
CA TYR A 177 -8.43 21.43 -5.49
C TYR A 177 -7.41 21.08 -6.58
N TRP A 178 -7.76 21.24 -7.87
CA TRP A 178 -6.89 20.87 -8.99
C TRP A 178 -5.51 21.56 -9.00
N ASN A 179 -5.42 22.76 -8.39
CA ASN A 179 -4.23 23.60 -8.37
C ASN A 179 -3.64 23.66 -6.95
N PRO A 180 -2.31 23.45 -6.77
CA PRO A 180 -1.68 23.48 -5.45
C PRO A 180 -1.87 24.81 -4.70
N ASP A 181 -1.98 25.94 -5.38
CA ASP A 181 -2.21 27.23 -4.75
C ASP A 181 -3.56 27.30 -3.99
N ILE A 182 -4.58 26.58 -4.48
CA ILE A 182 -5.89 26.49 -3.80
C ILE A 182 -5.71 25.71 -2.48
N ILE A 183 -5.00 24.60 -2.52
CA ILE A 183 -4.73 23.79 -1.31
C ILE A 183 -3.97 24.66 -0.29
N LEU A 184 -2.90 25.33 -0.70
CA LEU A 184 -2.09 26.18 0.18
C LEU A 184 -2.92 27.29 0.83
N ASN A 185 -3.82 27.93 0.06
CA ASN A 185 -4.71 28.96 0.60
C ASN A 185 -5.69 28.38 1.61
N ALA A 186 -6.27 27.20 1.30
CA ALA A 186 -7.25 26.55 2.16
C ALA A 186 -6.65 26.10 3.52
N ILE A 187 -5.40 25.63 3.54
CA ILE A 187 -4.75 25.11 4.75
C ILE A 187 -3.99 26.17 5.57
N LYS A 188 -3.94 27.41 5.09
CA LYS A 188 -3.16 28.48 5.69
C LYS A 188 -3.59 28.77 7.14
N GLY A 189 -2.66 28.62 8.07
CA GLY A 189 -2.89 28.89 9.50
C GLY A 189 -3.52 27.74 10.28
N TYR A 190 -3.73 26.59 9.66
CA TYR A 190 -4.21 25.38 10.31
C TYR A 190 -3.08 24.42 10.69
N SER A 191 -3.42 23.29 11.30
CA SER A 191 -2.48 22.28 11.75
C SER A 191 -1.63 21.73 10.59
N ASN A 192 -0.36 21.42 10.87
CA ASN A 192 0.51 20.70 9.93
C ASN A 192 0.04 19.27 9.61
N ARG A 193 -1.04 18.79 10.26
CA ARG A 193 -1.71 17.54 9.92
C ARG A 193 -2.75 17.71 8.82
N ILE A 194 -2.99 18.93 8.36
CA ILE A 194 -3.75 19.21 7.15
C ILE A 194 -2.74 19.59 6.06
N GLY A 195 -2.76 18.90 4.94
CA GLY A 195 -1.85 19.13 3.83
C GLY A 195 -2.35 18.51 2.55
N ALA A 196 -1.47 18.23 1.61
CA ALA A 196 -1.81 17.71 0.30
C ALA A 196 -1.66 16.18 0.20
N CYS A 197 -2.62 15.54 -0.47
CA CYS A 197 -2.44 14.29 -1.17
C CYS A 197 -2.11 14.64 -2.64
N ALA A 198 -0.84 14.63 -2.99
CA ALA A 198 -0.36 15.01 -4.31
C ALA A 198 -0.67 13.92 -5.34
N ASP A 199 -1.71 14.09 -6.14
CA ASP A 199 -1.95 13.21 -7.29
C ASP A 199 -1.20 13.74 -8.52
N ILE A 200 -0.13 13.04 -8.84
CA ILE A 200 0.81 13.38 -9.90
C ILE A 200 0.15 13.36 -11.28
N GLY A 201 -0.66 12.33 -11.55
CA GLY A 201 -1.34 12.19 -12.83
C GLY A 201 -2.45 13.22 -13.02
N HIS A 202 -3.15 13.60 -11.97
CA HIS A 202 -4.20 14.60 -12.07
C HIS A 202 -3.65 16.01 -12.32
N TRP A 203 -2.46 16.34 -11.83
CA TRP A 203 -1.76 17.54 -12.26
C TRP A 203 -1.36 17.46 -13.75
N THR A 204 -0.81 16.32 -14.19
CA THR A 204 -0.50 16.08 -15.61
C THR A 204 -1.75 16.20 -16.50
N ARG A 205 -2.89 15.65 -16.06
CA ARG A 205 -4.20 15.80 -16.74
C ARG A 205 -4.67 17.26 -16.78
N SER A 206 -4.23 18.07 -15.84
CA SER A 206 -4.52 19.52 -15.78
C SER A 206 -3.50 20.38 -16.52
N ASN A 207 -2.56 19.78 -17.26
CA ASN A 207 -1.43 20.43 -17.92
C ASN A 207 -0.51 21.20 -16.97
N LEU A 208 -0.40 20.74 -15.72
CA LEU A 208 0.55 21.26 -14.73
C LEU A 208 1.79 20.36 -14.70
N ASP A 209 2.95 20.95 -14.40
CA ASP A 209 4.17 20.21 -14.11
C ASP A 209 4.11 19.69 -12.66
N PRO A 210 4.11 18.35 -12.43
CA PRO A 210 4.03 17.79 -11.09
C PRO A 210 5.20 18.19 -10.19
N VAL A 211 6.40 18.39 -10.75
CA VAL A 211 7.57 18.79 -9.97
C VAL A 211 7.40 20.22 -9.44
N GLU A 212 6.92 21.12 -10.29
CA GLU A 212 6.64 22.50 -9.87
C GLU A 212 5.48 22.58 -8.86
N CYS A 213 4.48 21.71 -9.00
CA CYS A 213 3.39 21.57 -8.02
C CYS A 213 3.94 21.11 -6.66
N LEU A 214 4.82 20.10 -6.63
CA LEU A 214 5.46 19.62 -5.41
C LEU A 214 6.34 20.69 -4.76
N LYS A 215 7.10 21.48 -5.54
CA LYS A 215 7.90 22.59 -5.01
C LYS A 215 7.02 23.63 -4.29
N LYS A 216 5.88 23.98 -4.90
CA LYS A 216 4.91 24.89 -4.25
C LYS A 216 4.40 24.32 -2.91
N LEU A 217 4.16 23.02 -2.85
CA LEU A 217 3.63 22.33 -1.65
C LEU A 217 4.73 21.89 -0.68
N GLU A 218 5.95 22.42 -0.78
CA GLU A 218 7.05 22.06 0.11
C GLU A 218 6.65 22.17 1.61
N GLY A 219 6.86 21.07 2.33
CA GLY A 219 6.48 20.97 3.74
C GLY A 219 5.00 20.63 3.99
N HIS A 220 4.17 20.58 2.96
CA HIS A 220 2.73 20.32 3.08
C HIS A 220 2.27 19.01 2.42
N VAL A 221 3.15 18.27 1.74
CA VAL A 221 2.81 16.97 1.14
C VAL A 221 2.75 15.89 2.23
N LEU A 222 1.59 15.31 2.47
CA LEU A 222 1.36 14.27 3.49
C LEU A 222 1.18 12.88 2.88
N HIS A 223 0.71 12.81 1.65
CA HIS A 223 0.42 11.61 0.88
C HIS A 223 0.60 11.89 -0.61
N SER A 224 0.77 10.85 -1.44
CA SER A 224 0.77 11.04 -2.89
C SER A 224 0.09 9.87 -3.59
N HIS A 225 -0.70 10.17 -4.61
CA HIS A 225 -1.14 9.20 -5.61
C HIS A 225 -0.19 9.25 -6.80
N MET A 226 0.42 8.12 -7.07
CA MET A 226 1.41 7.98 -8.14
C MET A 226 0.73 7.49 -9.40
N LYS A 227 0.79 8.31 -10.42
CA LYS A 227 0.33 8.03 -11.80
C LYS A 227 1.36 8.55 -12.79
N ASP A 228 1.63 7.80 -13.84
CA ASP A 228 2.36 8.30 -15.02
C ASP A 228 1.46 8.16 -16.24
N LEU A 229 1.41 9.18 -17.08
CA LEU A 229 0.45 9.25 -18.17
C LEU A 229 1.16 9.23 -19.51
N HIS A 230 0.53 8.63 -20.55
CA HIS A 230 1.09 8.58 -21.90
C HIS A 230 1.14 9.96 -22.58
N GLU A 231 0.23 10.89 -22.18
CA GLU A 231 0.18 12.27 -22.65
C GLU A 231 -0.36 13.21 -21.58
N THR A 232 -0.12 14.51 -21.73
CA THR A 232 -0.73 15.54 -20.90
C THR A 232 -2.18 15.79 -21.28
N GLY A 233 -2.94 16.37 -20.33
CA GLY A 233 -4.34 16.74 -20.56
C GLY A 233 -5.31 15.61 -20.23
N LYS A 234 -6.60 15.92 -20.40
CA LYS A 234 -7.71 15.08 -19.90
C LYS A 234 -7.81 13.68 -20.49
N ASN A 235 -7.19 13.44 -21.64
CA ASN A 235 -7.23 12.14 -22.32
C ASN A 235 -6.08 11.21 -21.87
N GLY A 236 -5.14 11.71 -21.06
CA GLY A 236 -4.02 10.93 -20.55
C GLY A 236 -4.51 9.71 -19.75
N HIS A 237 -4.09 8.51 -20.15
CA HIS A 237 -4.29 7.26 -19.41
C HIS A 237 -2.99 6.76 -18.80
N ASP A 238 -3.09 5.94 -17.77
CA ASP A 238 -1.93 5.44 -17.04
C ASP A 238 -1.05 4.53 -17.90
N VAL A 239 0.25 4.72 -17.76
CA VAL A 239 1.32 3.86 -18.28
C VAL A 239 2.25 3.45 -17.14
N HIS A 240 3.25 2.61 -17.42
CA HIS A 240 4.23 2.25 -16.39
C HIS A 240 5.03 3.48 -15.96
N TRP A 241 5.27 3.61 -14.68
CA TRP A 241 5.99 4.75 -14.11
C TRP A 241 7.40 4.87 -14.69
N GLY A 242 7.71 6.05 -15.21
CA GLY A 242 8.95 6.36 -15.92
C GLY A 242 8.90 6.16 -17.43
N GLU A 243 7.76 5.71 -17.97
CA GLU A 243 7.54 5.54 -19.43
C GLU A 243 6.62 6.63 -20.01
N GLY A 244 6.04 7.47 -19.15
CA GLY A 244 5.11 8.52 -19.51
C GLY A 244 5.69 9.92 -19.40
N VAL A 245 4.78 10.90 -19.34
CA VAL A 245 5.11 12.34 -19.39
C VAL A 245 5.02 13.03 -18.02
N SER A 246 4.64 12.32 -16.94
CA SER A 246 4.48 12.92 -15.62
C SER A 246 5.79 13.15 -14.85
N ASN A 247 6.94 12.90 -15.51
CA ASN A 247 8.27 13.12 -14.95
C ASN A 247 8.52 12.46 -13.58
N ILE A 248 8.22 11.15 -13.47
CA ILE A 248 8.33 10.41 -12.20
C ILE A 248 9.73 10.49 -11.58
N ALA A 249 10.79 10.52 -12.40
CA ALA A 249 12.16 10.69 -11.89
C ALA A 249 12.36 12.06 -11.21
N GLY A 250 11.82 13.13 -11.79
CA GLY A 250 11.82 14.47 -11.19
C GLY A 250 10.97 14.54 -9.91
N VAL A 251 9.82 13.88 -9.90
CA VAL A 251 8.96 13.73 -8.70
C VAL A 251 9.73 13.04 -7.57
N ILE A 252 10.43 11.93 -7.85
CA ILE A 252 11.26 11.23 -6.87
C ILE A 252 12.36 12.15 -6.33
N ALA A 253 13.06 12.85 -7.21
CA ALA A 253 14.13 13.78 -6.83
C ALA A 253 13.59 14.88 -5.90
N GLU A 254 12.45 15.46 -6.23
CA GLU A 254 11.84 16.52 -5.44
C GLU A 254 11.33 16.03 -4.09
N LEU A 255 10.68 14.87 -4.02
CA LEU A 255 10.27 14.26 -2.75
C LEU A 255 11.47 13.92 -1.85
N LYS A 256 12.61 13.49 -2.43
CA LYS A 256 13.87 13.31 -1.68
C LYS A 256 14.39 14.64 -1.15
N ARG A 257 14.46 15.67 -2.00
CA ARG A 257 14.92 17.02 -1.62
C ARG A 257 14.11 17.56 -0.42
N GLN A 258 12.79 17.36 -0.43
CA GLN A 258 11.88 17.75 0.63
C GLN A 258 11.94 16.84 1.87
N ASN A 259 12.74 15.76 1.87
CA ASN A 259 12.77 14.77 2.92
C ASN A 259 11.38 14.19 3.27
N PHE A 260 10.55 13.97 2.25
CA PHE A 260 9.20 13.41 2.39
C PHE A 260 9.21 12.08 3.18
N LYS A 261 8.20 11.82 4.00
CA LYS A 261 8.08 10.62 4.86
C LYS A 261 6.69 9.99 4.84
N GLY A 262 5.93 10.22 3.81
CA GLY A 262 4.55 9.75 3.68
C GLY A 262 4.40 8.41 2.98
N ALA A 263 3.17 8.12 2.58
CA ALA A 263 2.85 7.01 1.71
C ALA A 263 2.70 7.46 0.26
N LEU A 264 3.10 6.59 -0.64
CA LEU A 264 3.00 6.73 -2.08
C LEU A 264 2.10 5.59 -2.57
N SER A 265 0.88 5.91 -2.97
CA SER A 265 -0.13 4.94 -3.40
C SER A 265 -0.17 4.89 -4.92
N ALA A 266 0.07 3.72 -5.52
CA ALA A 266 -0.26 3.50 -6.92
C ALA A 266 -1.77 3.63 -7.09
N GLU A 267 -2.20 4.61 -7.88
CA GLU A 267 -3.58 4.71 -8.31
C GLU A 267 -3.64 4.61 -9.83
N TYR A 268 -3.82 3.37 -10.31
CA TYR A 268 -3.75 3.02 -11.73
C TYR A 268 -5.16 2.82 -12.27
N GLU A 269 -5.63 3.77 -13.05
CA GLU A 269 -7.00 3.90 -13.52
C GLU A 269 -7.19 3.44 -14.98
N TYR A 270 -6.41 2.46 -15.38
CA TYR A 270 -6.47 1.87 -16.71
C TYR A 270 -6.39 0.35 -16.63
N ASN A 271 -6.86 -0.37 -17.64
CA ASN A 271 -6.85 -1.84 -17.67
C ASN A 271 -7.44 -2.51 -16.40
N TRP A 272 -8.52 -2.00 -15.88
CA TRP A 272 -9.13 -2.28 -14.58
C TRP A 272 -9.18 -3.75 -14.15
N LEU A 273 -9.25 -4.70 -15.09
CA LEU A 273 -9.31 -6.13 -14.78
C LEU A 273 -7.93 -6.79 -14.74
N THR A 274 -6.92 -6.19 -15.37
CA THR A 274 -5.60 -6.81 -15.58
C THR A 274 -4.41 -5.97 -15.13
N ASN A 275 -4.66 -4.81 -14.54
CA ASN A 275 -3.66 -3.80 -14.18
C ASN A 275 -2.65 -4.21 -13.11
N SER A 276 -2.81 -5.35 -12.44
CA SER A 276 -1.85 -5.81 -11.42
C SER A 276 -0.43 -5.94 -11.98
N LYS A 277 -0.29 -6.44 -13.23
CA LYS A 277 1.02 -6.56 -13.89
C LYS A 277 1.63 -5.20 -14.19
N ASP A 278 0.81 -4.21 -14.54
CA ASP A 278 1.24 -2.85 -14.87
C ASP A 278 1.68 -2.11 -13.60
N ILE A 279 0.95 -2.29 -12.49
CA ILE A 279 1.33 -1.79 -11.16
C ILE A 279 2.63 -2.44 -10.67
N ALA A 280 2.79 -3.75 -10.87
CA ALA A 280 4.02 -4.45 -10.49
C ALA A 280 5.23 -3.95 -11.30
N ALA A 281 5.09 -3.73 -12.60
CA ALA A 281 6.13 -3.15 -13.46
C ALA A 281 6.47 -1.71 -13.00
N SER A 282 5.45 -0.90 -12.72
CA SER A 282 5.61 0.45 -12.19
C SER A 282 6.40 0.46 -10.87
N ALA A 283 6.10 -0.46 -9.95
CA ALA A 283 6.82 -0.58 -8.68
C ALA A 283 8.29 -0.96 -8.87
N VAL A 284 8.61 -1.84 -9.84
CA VAL A 284 10.00 -2.19 -10.20
C VAL A 284 10.74 -0.98 -10.75
N ASN A 285 10.14 -0.27 -11.72
CA ASN A 285 10.71 0.95 -12.30
C ASN A 285 10.94 2.03 -11.23
N PHE A 286 9.97 2.23 -10.34
CA PHE A 286 10.05 3.19 -9.23
C PHE A 286 11.26 2.89 -8.33
N ARG A 287 11.42 1.65 -7.88
CA ARG A 287 12.54 1.22 -7.03
C ARG A 287 13.89 1.44 -7.69
N ARG A 288 13.98 1.14 -8.99
CA ARG A 288 15.18 1.42 -9.77
C ARG A 288 15.46 2.92 -9.79
N MET A 289 14.48 3.76 -10.14
CA MET A 289 14.63 5.21 -10.16
C MET A 289 15.00 5.77 -8.78
N VAL A 290 14.38 5.28 -7.70
CA VAL A 290 14.73 5.68 -6.32
C VAL A 290 16.17 5.34 -5.98
N ALA A 291 16.70 4.21 -6.43
CA ALA A 291 18.09 3.82 -6.18
C ALA A 291 19.09 4.65 -7.00
N GLU A 292 18.73 5.05 -8.21
CA GLU A 292 19.58 5.81 -9.15
C GLU A 292 19.56 7.33 -8.87
N THR A 293 18.48 7.87 -8.34
CA THR A 293 18.36 9.30 -8.01
C THR A 293 19.21 9.64 -6.79
N LYS A 294 20.10 10.62 -6.92
CA LYS A 294 20.99 11.12 -5.84
C LYS A 294 20.24 12.01 -4.84
#